data_9749231075eb485860126e71553fe448
#
_entry.id   9749231075eb485860126e71553fe448
#
_cell.length_a   1.000
_cell.length_b   1.000
_cell.length_c   1.000
_cell.angle_alpha   90.00
_cell.angle_beta   90.00
_cell.angle_gamma   90.00
#
_symmetry.space_group_name_H-M   'P 1'
#
loop_
_entity.id
_entity.type
_entity.pdbx_description
1 polymer ?
#
loop_
_entity_poly.entity_id
_entity_poly.type
_entity_poly.pdbx_seq_one_letter_code
_entity_poly.pdbx_strand_id
1 'polypeptide(L)'
;FEDADALSRVPKFADTIINGTMDHQHIETSIPLLKKGYDMLLEKPFATNEKEMRELVDCVRENGNKVMICHVLRYTPFYLSIKERVAAGEIGDIINIQTSEHVSYHHLSTSYVRGKWANSDVCHTSMLLAKCCHDLDMMMWMMSETKPVRICSFGSKFQFKPENAPKEAGTRCL
;
A
#
# COMPACT_ATOMS: atom_id res chain seq x y z
N PHE A 1 -19.88 -10.92 11.33
CA PHE A 1 -20.48 -10.69 10.01
C PHE A 1 -19.75 -11.53 8.99
N GLU A 2 -20.43 -12.00 7.96
CA GLU A 2 -19.82 -12.84 6.92
C GLU A 2 -18.93 -12.00 5.99
N ASP A 3 -19.36 -10.77 5.70
CA ASP A 3 -18.64 -9.84 4.82
C ASP A 3 -18.96 -8.36 5.14
N ALA A 4 -18.34 -7.45 4.41
CA ALA A 4 -18.54 -6.01 4.56
C ALA A 4 -19.96 -5.57 4.17
N ASP A 5 -20.56 -6.26 3.22
CA ASP A 5 -21.92 -5.95 2.75
C ASP A 5 -22.94 -6.31 3.83
N ALA A 6 -22.81 -7.48 4.49
CA ALA A 6 -23.62 -7.86 5.64
C ALA A 6 -23.46 -6.87 6.80
N LEU A 7 -22.25 -6.38 7.05
CA LEU A 7 -21.99 -5.33 8.05
C LEU A 7 -22.67 -4.00 7.67
N SER A 8 -22.70 -3.64 6.40
CA SER A 8 -23.32 -2.40 5.94
C SER A 8 -24.85 -2.37 6.13
N ARG A 9 -25.49 -3.55 6.23
CA ARG A 9 -26.95 -3.68 6.38
C ARG A 9 -27.45 -3.48 7.81
N VAL A 10 -26.59 -3.59 8.81
CA VAL A 10 -26.99 -3.35 10.22
C VAL A 10 -26.87 -1.87 10.57
N PRO A 11 -27.54 -1.39 11.64
CA PRO A 11 -27.38 -0.02 12.12
C PRO A 11 -25.91 0.29 12.42
N LYS A 12 -25.47 1.50 12.09
CA LYS A 12 -24.11 1.98 12.40
C LYS A 12 -23.89 1.93 13.93
N PHE A 13 -22.80 1.33 14.38
CA PHE A 13 -22.49 1.13 15.81
C PHE A 13 -21.07 1.63 16.20
N ALA A 14 -20.32 2.17 15.24
CA ALA A 14 -19.00 2.76 15.45
C ALA A 14 -18.83 3.98 14.55
N ASP A 15 -17.87 4.84 14.83
CA ASP A 15 -17.56 5.98 13.98
C ASP A 15 -16.61 5.61 12.86
N THR A 16 -15.63 4.74 13.16
CA THR A 16 -14.54 4.38 12.27
C THR A 16 -14.39 2.86 12.16
N ILE A 17 -14.03 2.39 10.98
CA ILE A 17 -13.69 0.99 10.70
C ILE A 17 -12.23 0.89 10.28
N ILE A 18 -11.55 -0.16 10.73
CA ILE A 18 -10.22 -0.54 10.25
C ILE A 18 -10.41 -1.62 9.19
N ASN A 19 -9.98 -1.33 7.96
CA ASN A 19 -10.01 -2.29 6.86
C ASN A 19 -8.59 -2.84 6.62
N GLY A 20 -8.35 -4.08 7.03
CA GLY A 20 -7.11 -4.83 6.85
C GLY A 20 -7.30 -6.08 5.98
N THR A 21 -8.23 -6.07 5.04
CA THR A 21 -8.44 -7.17 4.08
C THR A 21 -7.27 -7.31 3.11
N MET A 22 -7.35 -8.20 2.15
CA MET A 22 -6.33 -8.33 1.11
C MET A 22 -6.38 -7.16 0.12
N ASP A 23 -5.24 -6.83 -0.47
CA ASP A 23 -5.05 -5.69 -1.38
C ASP A 23 -6.17 -5.54 -2.41
N HIS A 24 -6.53 -6.64 -3.09
CA HIS A 24 -7.58 -6.66 -4.11
C HIS A 24 -9.03 -6.56 -3.55
N GLN A 25 -9.19 -6.73 -2.25
CA GLN A 25 -10.50 -6.66 -1.58
C GLN A 25 -10.78 -5.27 -0.98
N HIS A 26 -9.78 -4.40 -0.92
CA HIS A 26 -9.90 -3.11 -0.23
C HIS A 26 -11.09 -2.29 -0.74
N ILE A 27 -11.31 -2.21 -2.03
CA ILE A 27 -12.36 -1.36 -2.59
C ILE A 27 -13.74 -1.99 -2.41
N GLU A 28 -13.89 -3.27 -2.74
CA GLU A 28 -15.18 -3.97 -2.57
C GLU A 28 -15.66 -3.97 -1.13
N THR A 29 -14.73 -4.08 -0.16
CA THR A 29 -15.07 -4.08 1.27
C THR A 29 -15.22 -2.67 1.85
N SER A 30 -14.56 -1.65 1.27
CA SER A 30 -14.64 -0.27 1.75
C SER A 30 -15.90 0.46 1.31
N ILE A 31 -16.28 0.34 0.04
CA ILE A 31 -17.37 1.14 -0.55
C ILE A 31 -18.71 0.99 0.18
N PRO A 32 -19.20 -0.22 0.53
CA PRO A 32 -20.43 -0.37 1.26
C PRO A 32 -20.42 0.31 2.63
N LEU A 33 -19.28 0.27 3.31
CA LEU A 33 -19.10 0.83 4.65
C LEU A 33 -18.98 2.35 4.62
N LEU A 34 -18.28 2.90 3.63
CA LEU A 34 -18.21 4.34 3.41
C LEU A 34 -19.58 4.92 3.08
N LYS A 35 -20.36 4.29 2.20
CA LYS A 35 -21.74 4.67 1.89
C LYS A 35 -22.65 4.61 3.12
N LYS A 36 -22.33 3.75 4.09
CA LYS A 36 -23.00 3.67 5.39
C LYS A 36 -22.62 4.81 6.34
N GLY A 37 -21.64 5.61 6.00
CA GLY A 37 -21.19 6.77 6.76
C GLY A 37 -20.11 6.46 7.81
N TYR A 38 -19.39 5.34 7.68
CA TYR A 38 -18.21 5.08 8.49
C TYR A 38 -17.03 5.87 7.97
N ASP A 39 -16.22 6.42 8.86
CA ASP A 39 -14.85 6.79 8.57
C ASP A 39 -13.99 5.53 8.50
N MET A 40 -12.78 5.60 7.90
CA MET A 40 -11.98 4.39 7.68
C MET A 40 -10.49 4.61 7.87
N LEU A 41 -9.85 3.67 8.55
CA LEU A 41 -8.41 3.44 8.49
C LEU A 41 -8.19 2.25 7.55
N LEU A 42 -7.60 2.52 6.38
CA LEU A 42 -7.45 1.55 5.30
C LEU A 42 -6.00 1.12 5.15
N GLU A 43 -5.76 -0.19 5.14
CA GLU A 43 -4.43 -0.73 4.88
C GLU A 43 -3.93 -0.42 3.46
N LYS A 44 -2.61 -0.36 3.36
CA LYS A 44 -1.89 -0.14 2.10
C LYS A 44 -1.61 -1.49 1.38
N PRO A 45 -1.49 -1.49 0.05
CA PRO A 45 -1.84 -0.42 -0.88
C PRO A 45 -3.36 -0.26 -0.95
N PHE A 46 -3.84 0.97 -0.92
CA PHE A 46 -5.29 1.24 -0.78
C PHE A 46 -6.12 0.87 -2.01
N ALA A 47 -5.48 0.68 -3.16
CA ALA A 47 -6.09 0.22 -4.41
C ALA A 47 -5.05 -0.51 -5.26
N THR A 48 -5.47 -1.39 -6.16
CA THR A 48 -4.59 -2.15 -7.04
C THR A 48 -4.50 -1.57 -8.46
N ASN A 49 -5.41 -0.69 -8.82
CA ASN A 49 -5.45 -0.02 -10.13
C ASN A 49 -6.10 1.37 -10.05
N GLU A 50 -5.98 2.13 -11.13
CA GLU A 50 -6.49 3.51 -11.20
C GLU A 50 -8.01 3.60 -11.07
N LYS A 51 -8.75 2.65 -11.62
CA LYS A 51 -10.22 2.63 -11.53
C LYS A 51 -10.68 2.53 -10.08
N GLU A 52 -10.14 1.58 -9.35
CA GLU A 52 -10.40 1.38 -7.92
C GLU A 52 -10.03 2.62 -7.09
N MET A 53 -8.86 3.21 -7.38
CA MET A 53 -8.44 4.44 -6.72
C MET A 53 -9.45 5.57 -6.93
N ARG A 54 -9.92 5.76 -8.14
CA ARG A 54 -10.92 6.80 -8.47
C ARG A 54 -12.25 6.51 -7.77
N GLU A 55 -12.72 5.27 -7.79
CA GLU A 55 -13.94 4.84 -7.13
C GLU A 55 -13.90 5.13 -5.62
N LEU A 56 -12.80 4.85 -4.96
CA LEU A 56 -12.61 5.18 -3.54
C LEU A 56 -12.68 6.69 -3.30
N VAL A 57 -11.92 7.47 -4.09
CA VAL A 57 -11.86 8.92 -3.94
C VAL A 57 -13.22 9.57 -4.16
N ASP A 58 -13.93 9.14 -5.19
CA ASP A 58 -15.26 9.68 -5.51
C ASP A 58 -16.27 9.31 -4.41
N CYS A 59 -16.28 8.06 -3.96
CA CYS A 59 -17.13 7.63 -2.85
C CYS A 59 -16.88 8.43 -1.58
N VAL A 60 -15.62 8.66 -1.22
CA VAL A 60 -15.23 9.45 -0.04
C VAL A 60 -15.72 10.91 -0.16
N ARG A 61 -15.56 11.52 -1.33
CA ARG A 61 -16.02 12.89 -1.58
C ARG A 61 -17.54 13.03 -1.54
N GLU A 62 -18.25 12.09 -2.15
CA GLU A 62 -19.71 12.10 -2.20
C GLU A 62 -20.35 11.92 -0.81
N ASN A 63 -19.76 11.10 0.03
CA ASN A 63 -20.31 10.77 1.35
C ASN A 63 -19.70 11.61 2.50
N GLY A 64 -18.65 12.40 2.23
CA GLY A 64 -18.00 13.24 3.25
C GLY A 64 -17.22 12.47 4.31
N ASN A 65 -16.84 11.22 4.03
CA ASN A 65 -16.07 10.37 4.95
C ASN A 65 -14.63 10.88 5.11
N LYS A 66 -14.01 10.50 6.22
CA LYS A 66 -12.57 10.58 6.43
C LYS A 66 -11.95 9.22 6.21
N VAL A 67 -11.03 9.12 5.25
CA VAL A 67 -10.25 7.91 5.01
C VAL A 67 -8.78 8.21 5.20
N MET A 68 -8.14 7.43 6.05
CA MET A 68 -6.71 7.49 6.34
C MET A 68 -6.06 6.22 5.84
N ILE A 69 -5.04 6.35 5.03
CA ILE A 69 -4.26 5.20 4.52
C ILE A 69 -3.14 4.88 5.52
N CYS A 70 -2.91 3.57 5.77
CA CYS A 70 -1.89 3.07 6.70
C CYS A 70 -0.47 3.24 6.14
N HIS A 71 -0.08 4.45 5.77
CA HIS A 71 1.30 4.80 5.46
C HIS A 71 2.08 5.04 6.77
N VAL A 72 2.29 3.95 7.48
CA VAL A 72 2.78 3.94 8.87
C VAL A 72 4.14 4.60 9.09
N LEU A 73 4.99 4.66 8.07
CA LEU A 73 6.31 5.29 8.17
C LEU A 73 6.23 6.76 8.53
N ARG A 74 5.19 7.47 8.10
CA ARG A 74 4.95 8.89 8.45
C ARG A 74 4.84 9.12 9.95
N TYR A 75 4.47 8.11 10.72
CA TYR A 75 4.22 8.20 12.18
C TYR A 75 5.38 7.65 13.02
N THR A 76 6.45 7.23 12.38
CA THR A 76 7.64 6.78 13.12
C THR A 76 8.46 7.99 13.58
N PRO A 77 9.02 7.96 14.80
CA PRO A 77 9.83 9.06 15.32
C PRO A 77 10.98 9.47 14.39
N PHE A 78 11.59 8.49 13.73
CA PHE A 78 12.69 8.72 12.78
C PHE A 78 12.26 9.60 11.60
N TYR A 79 11.20 9.22 10.87
CA TYR A 79 10.75 9.98 9.72
C TYR A 79 10.06 11.30 10.09
N LEU A 80 9.37 11.34 11.24
CA LEU A 80 8.84 12.59 11.78
C LEU A 80 9.96 13.61 12.02
N SER A 81 11.06 13.21 12.69
CA SER A 81 12.19 14.09 12.93
C SER A 81 12.82 14.60 11.63
N ILE A 82 12.95 13.75 10.60
CA ILE A 82 13.43 14.19 9.28
C ILE A 82 12.46 15.23 8.69
N LYS A 83 11.15 14.95 8.70
CA LYS A 83 10.14 15.87 8.14
C LYS A 83 10.14 17.23 8.84
N GLU A 84 10.27 17.25 10.16
CA GLU A 84 10.35 18.48 10.95
C GLU A 84 11.55 19.34 10.53
N ARG A 85 12.74 18.72 10.36
CA ARG A 85 13.95 19.43 9.91
C ARG A 85 13.84 19.94 8.48
N VAL A 86 13.27 19.13 7.58
CA VAL A 86 12.98 19.57 6.21
C VAL A 86 12.02 20.76 6.22
N ALA A 87 10.93 20.68 6.99
CA ALA A 87 9.94 21.75 7.09
C ALA A 87 10.50 23.03 7.75
N ALA A 88 11.47 22.88 8.65
CA ALA A 88 12.18 24.02 9.26
C ALA A 88 13.21 24.65 8.31
N GLY A 89 13.44 24.09 7.13
CA GLY A 89 14.42 24.60 6.17
C GLY A 89 15.89 24.32 6.53
N GLU A 90 16.17 23.42 7.47
CA GLU A 90 17.52 23.13 7.95
C GLU A 90 18.48 22.65 6.85
N ILE A 91 17.94 22.03 5.79
CA ILE A 91 18.72 21.57 4.64
C ILE A 91 18.47 22.39 3.37
N GLY A 92 17.66 23.46 3.46
CA GLY A 92 17.20 24.23 2.30
C GLY A 92 16.24 23.45 1.42
N ASP A 93 16.23 23.79 0.12
CA ASP A 93 15.36 23.13 -0.87
C ASP A 93 15.85 21.74 -1.22
N ILE A 94 14.93 20.79 -1.28
CA ILE A 94 15.24 19.43 -1.71
C ILE A 94 15.37 19.40 -3.23
N ILE A 95 16.59 19.10 -3.71
CA ILE A 95 16.89 18.98 -5.15
C ILE A 95 16.77 17.54 -5.63
N ASN A 96 17.08 16.56 -4.77
CA ASN A 96 17.05 15.14 -5.10
C ASN A 96 16.68 14.31 -3.86
N ILE A 97 15.92 13.24 -4.06
CA ILE A 97 15.68 12.21 -3.05
C ILE A 97 16.00 10.85 -3.68
N GLN A 98 16.81 10.07 -2.98
CA GLN A 98 17.08 8.68 -3.31
C GLN A 98 16.59 7.80 -2.15
N THR A 99 15.77 6.79 -2.47
CA THR A 99 15.32 5.78 -1.52
C THR A 99 15.74 4.40 -2.00
N SER A 100 15.89 3.47 -1.07
CA SER A 100 16.23 2.07 -1.36
C SER A 100 15.44 1.16 -0.42
N GLU A 101 14.55 0.37 -0.98
CA GLU A 101 13.80 -0.64 -0.23
C GLU A 101 14.48 -2.01 -0.36
N HIS A 102 15.20 -2.40 0.67
CA HIS A 102 15.92 -3.67 0.75
C HIS A 102 15.03 -4.75 1.39
N VAL A 103 14.12 -5.32 0.59
CA VAL A 103 13.31 -6.45 1.06
C VAL A 103 14.23 -7.64 1.33
N SER A 104 14.24 -8.14 2.58
CA SER A 104 15.08 -9.27 2.96
C SER A 104 14.76 -10.51 2.11
N TYR A 105 15.77 -11.35 1.85
CA TYR A 105 15.61 -12.61 1.13
C TYR A 105 14.49 -13.49 1.72
N HIS A 106 14.45 -13.61 3.05
CA HIS A 106 13.43 -14.38 3.74
C HIS A 106 12.02 -13.83 3.44
N HIS A 107 11.81 -12.52 3.64
CA HIS A 107 10.52 -11.90 3.39
C HIS A 107 10.10 -11.99 1.92
N LEU A 108 11.02 -11.77 0.99
CA LEU A 108 10.76 -11.92 -0.44
C LEU A 108 10.34 -13.35 -0.78
N SER A 109 11.11 -14.35 -0.33
CA SER A 109 10.85 -15.75 -0.66
C SER A 109 9.55 -16.28 -0.03
N THR A 110 9.23 -15.90 1.21
CA THR A 110 8.03 -16.40 1.90
C THR A 110 6.75 -15.69 1.48
N SER A 111 6.81 -14.43 1.12
CA SER A 111 5.62 -13.64 0.79
C SER A 111 5.35 -13.56 -0.72
N TYR A 112 6.39 -13.27 -1.52
CA TYR A 112 6.25 -12.95 -2.95
C TYR A 112 6.65 -14.09 -3.89
N VAL A 113 7.36 -15.11 -3.41
CA VAL A 113 7.72 -16.28 -4.23
C VAL A 113 6.82 -17.47 -3.90
N ARG A 114 6.53 -17.72 -2.62
CA ARG A 114 5.77 -18.88 -2.14
C ARG A 114 4.46 -18.53 -1.43
N GLY A 115 4.29 -17.28 -1.02
CA GLY A 115 3.15 -16.84 -0.22
C GLY A 115 1.98 -16.30 -1.07
N LYS A 116 1.07 -15.64 -0.38
CA LYS A 116 -0.18 -15.12 -0.96
C LYS A 116 -0.01 -14.04 -2.04
N TRP A 117 1.16 -13.44 -2.16
CA TRP A 117 1.51 -12.48 -3.21
C TRP A 117 2.39 -13.10 -4.33
N ALA A 118 2.48 -14.43 -4.42
CA ALA A 118 3.32 -15.10 -5.41
C ALA A 118 2.77 -15.05 -6.84
N ASN A 119 1.45 -14.91 -6.98
CA ASN A 119 0.78 -14.84 -8.28
C ASN A 119 0.02 -13.51 -8.40
N SER A 120 0.52 -12.62 -9.26
CA SER A 120 -0.08 -11.30 -9.49
C SER A 120 -1.49 -11.35 -10.09
N ASP A 121 -1.82 -12.41 -10.84
CA ASP A 121 -3.16 -12.57 -11.42
C ASP A 121 -4.21 -12.93 -10.36
N VAL A 122 -3.76 -13.43 -9.19
CA VAL A 122 -4.62 -13.77 -8.06
C VAL A 122 -4.68 -12.64 -7.03
N CYS A 123 -3.53 -12.07 -6.67
CA CYS A 123 -3.48 -11.01 -5.66
C CYS A 123 -3.65 -9.60 -6.23
N HIS A 124 -3.68 -9.46 -7.56
CA HIS A 124 -3.84 -8.21 -8.31
C HIS A 124 -2.86 -7.09 -7.92
N THR A 125 -1.75 -7.44 -7.28
CA THR A 125 -0.73 -6.49 -6.85
C THR A 125 0.67 -6.97 -7.20
N SER A 126 1.64 -6.08 -7.12
CA SER A 126 3.06 -6.37 -7.33
C SER A 126 3.86 -6.05 -6.06
N MET A 127 5.07 -6.59 -5.96
CA MET A 127 5.98 -6.22 -4.88
C MET A 127 6.27 -4.72 -4.87
N LEU A 128 6.36 -4.09 -6.04
CA LEU A 128 6.54 -2.64 -6.16
C LEU A 128 5.39 -1.89 -5.48
N LEU A 129 4.14 -2.25 -5.78
CA LEU A 129 2.97 -1.62 -5.18
C LEU A 129 2.85 -1.96 -3.69
N ALA A 130 3.01 -3.22 -3.32
CA ALA A 130 2.82 -3.67 -1.93
C ALA A 130 3.92 -3.21 -0.96
N LYS A 131 5.13 -2.90 -1.46
CA LYS A 131 6.28 -2.46 -0.65
C LYS A 131 6.69 -1.03 -0.92
N CYS A 132 7.04 -0.70 -2.16
CA CYS A 132 7.57 0.63 -2.47
C CYS A 132 6.51 1.74 -2.42
N CYS A 133 5.23 1.42 -2.16
CA CYS A 133 4.23 2.43 -1.82
C CYS A 133 4.66 3.26 -0.60
N HIS A 134 5.35 2.67 0.37
CA HIS A 134 5.91 3.41 1.50
C HIS A 134 7.00 4.41 1.06
N ASP A 135 7.92 3.98 0.20
CA ASP A 135 9.01 4.84 -0.30
C ASP A 135 8.47 5.98 -1.14
N LEU A 136 7.53 5.68 -2.03
CA LEU A 136 6.86 6.69 -2.85
C LEU A 136 6.07 7.68 -1.99
N ASP A 137 5.38 7.17 -0.97
CA ASP A 137 4.66 8.01 -0.02
C ASP A 137 5.60 8.93 0.76
N MET A 138 6.74 8.41 1.23
CA MET A 138 7.74 9.21 1.93
C MET A 138 8.33 10.30 1.03
N MET A 139 8.66 9.98 -0.24
CA MET A 139 9.12 10.98 -1.19
C MET A 139 8.09 12.08 -1.40
N MET A 140 6.82 11.71 -1.65
CA MET A 140 5.73 12.66 -1.83
C MET A 140 5.48 13.50 -0.60
N TRP A 141 5.60 12.91 0.59
CA TRP A 141 5.43 13.63 1.85
C TRP A 141 6.55 14.63 2.11
N MET A 142 7.81 14.27 1.83
CA MET A 142 8.93 15.21 1.96
C MET A 142 8.81 16.38 0.98
N MET A 143 8.35 16.11 -0.25
CA MET A 143 8.18 17.10 -1.32
C MET A 143 6.73 17.56 -1.48
N SER A 144 6.01 17.79 -0.39
CA SER A 144 4.56 18.05 -0.38
C SER A 144 4.09 19.24 -1.23
N GLU A 145 4.98 20.19 -1.54
CA GLU A 145 4.72 21.35 -2.39
C GLU A 145 4.84 21.06 -3.91
N THR A 146 5.30 19.86 -4.26
CA THR A 146 5.58 19.52 -5.66
C THR A 146 4.72 18.36 -6.15
N LYS A 147 4.57 18.27 -7.49
CA LYS A 147 3.87 17.16 -8.15
C LYS A 147 4.80 16.45 -9.11
N PRO A 148 4.80 15.11 -9.17
CA PRO A 148 5.57 14.38 -10.16
C PRO A 148 5.04 14.69 -11.57
N VAL A 149 5.95 14.95 -12.50
CA VAL A 149 5.61 15.24 -13.90
C VAL A 149 5.95 14.10 -14.84
N ARG A 150 6.86 13.21 -14.44
CA ARG A 150 7.25 12.02 -15.20
C ARG A 150 7.60 10.89 -14.26
N ILE A 151 7.24 9.66 -14.66
CA ILE A 151 7.61 8.43 -13.96
C ILE A 151 8.19 7.48 -14.99
N CYS A 152 9.30 6.82 -14.63
CA CYS A 152 9.93 5.77 -15.42
C CYS A 152 10.25 4.60 -14.50
N SER A 153 10.01 3.36 -14.96
CA SER A 153 10.27 2.16 -14.17
C SER A 153 11.01 1.13 -14.99
N PHE A 154 12.02 0.51 -14.39
CA PHE A 154 12.76 -0.60 -14.96
C PHE A 154 12.81 -1.71 -13.94
N GLY A 155 12.72 -2.96 -14.38
CA GLY A 155 12.75 -4.11 -13.49
C GLY A 155 13.37 -5.33 -14.14
N SER A 156 13.89 -6.23 -13.30
CA SER A 156 14.42 -7.52 -13.73
C SER A 156 14.18 -8.58 -12.66
N LYS A 157 13.85 -9.79 -13.10
CA LYS A 157 13.75 -10.98 -12.27
C LYS A 157 14.94 -11.89 -12.57
N PHE A 158 16.00 -11.78 -11.77
CA PHE A 158 17.24 -12.51 -12.03
C PHE A 158 17.52 -13.67 -11.07
N GLN A 159 17.04 -13.60 -9.81
CA GLN A 159 17.36 -14.58 -8.75
C GLN A 159 16.40 -15.78 -8.73
N PHE A 160 15.11 -15.51 -8.58
CA PHE A 160 14.11 -16.58 -8.44
C PHE A 160 13.64 -17.08 -9.80
N LYS A 161 14.49 -17.88 -10.42
CA LYS A 161 14.26 -18.57 -11.70
C LYS A 161 14.55 -20.06 -11.54
N PRO A 162 13.89 -20.94 -12.34
CA PRO A 162 14.13 -22.38 -12.26
C PRO A 162 15.61 -22.78 -12.41
N GLU A 163 16.35 -22.10 -13.30
CA GLU A 163 17.76 -22.35 -13.54
C GLU A 163 18.68 -22.03 -12.36
N ASN A 164 18.22 -21.17 -11.44
CA ASN A 164 18.94 -20.80 -10.22
C ASN A 164 18.53 -21.64 -9.00
N ALA A 165 17.64 -22.62 -9.18
CA ALA A 165 17.23 -23.47 -8.08
C ALA A 165 18.41 -24.35 -7.61
N PRO A 166 18.60 -24.51 -6.28
CA PRO A 166 19.56 -25.48 -5.77
C PRO A 166 19.28 -26.90 -6.31
N LYS A 167 20.32 -27.70 -6.51
CA LYS A 167 20.17 -29.07 -7.07
C LYS A 167 19.24 -29.95 -6.25
N GLU A 168 19.20 -29.72 -4.94
CA GLU A 168 18.37 -30.43 -3.98
C GLU A 168 16.99 -29.81 -3.77
N ALA A 169 16.65 -28.76 -4.54
CA ALA A 169 15.35 -28.11 -4.41
C ALA A 169 14.24 -29.04 -4.86
N GLY A 170 13.23 -29.21 -4.01
CA GLY A 170 12.00 -29.90 -4.37
C GLY A 170 11.16 -29.09 -5.36
N THR A 171 10.22 -29.76 -6.01
CA THR A 171 9.28 -29.11 -6.95
C THR A 171 8.21 -28.29 -6.25
N ARG A 172 8.05 -28.44 -4.94
CA ARG A 172 7.12 -27.70 -4.09
C ARG A 172 7.63 -27.65 -2.65
N CYS A 173 7.10 -26.76 -1.84
CA CYS A 173 7.32 -26.76 -0.38
C CYS A 173 6.68 -28.02 0.24
N LEU A 174 7.38 -28.61 1.19
CA LEU A 174 6.86 -29.71 2.01
C LEU A 174 5.89 -29.16 3.06
#